data_c16157057dd0ff41a734d8a5b019fbe5
#
_entry.id   c16157057dd0ff41a734d8a5b019fbe5
#
_cell.length_a   1.000
_cell.length_b   1.000
_cell.length_c   1.000
_cell.angle_alpha   90.00
_cell.angle_beta   90.00
_cell.angle_gamma   90.00
#
_symmetry.space_group_name_H-M   'P 1'
#
loop_
_entity.id
_entity.type
_entity.pdbx_description
1 polymer ?
#
loop_
_entity_poly.entity_id
_entity_poly.type
_entity_poly.pdbx_seq_one_letter_code
_entity_poly.pdbx_strand_id
1 'polypeptide(L)'
;MLFRSYTSPYKFYQFWLNVSDADAAKYIKIFTALSREEIGALEQEQAAAPHLRPLQKRLAQEIITMVHSAEDYEMAVEASHILFGQATSETLKKIDEATLLSVFEGVPQFEISRDELAAGIKAVDLCTEKAAVFPSKGEMRKMVQNGGVSINKEKLNEFDATIDASALLNGKYLLVQRGKKNYFLLIAK
;
A
#
# COMPACT_ATOMS: atom_id res chain seq x y z
N MET A 1 10.12 -16.13 8.51
CA MET A 1 10.60 -14.90 7.85
C MET A 1 11.81 -14.40 8.63
N LEU A 2 12.93 -14.13 7.98
CA LEU A 2 14.14 -13.63 8.67
C LEU A 2 14.10 -12.10 8.61
N PHE A 3 13.95 -11.46 9.77
CA PHE A 3 14.10 -10.01 9.86
C PHE A 3 15.59 -9.67 9.88
N ARG A 4 15.98 -8.75 9.03
CA ARG A 4 17.31 -8.15 9.01
C ARG A 4 17.15 -6.65 9.30
N SER A 5 18.21 -5.99 9.71
CA SER A 5 18.25 -4.52 9.90
C SER A 5 17.81 -3.69 8.70
N TYR A 6 17.66 -4.32 7.53
CA TYR A 6 17.18 -3.71 6.28
C TYR A 6 15.71 -4.03 5.95
N THR A 7 14.94 -4.63 6.87
CA THR A 7 13.51 -4.83 6.66
C THR A 7 12.82 -3.48 6.75
N SER A 8 12.07 -3.10 5.69
CA SER A 8 11.39 -1.81 5.69
C SER A 8 10.37 -1.72 6.83
N PRO A 9 10.14 -0.51 7.41
CA PRO A 9 9.16 -0.29 8.46
C PRO A 9 7.77 -0.81 8.08
N TYR A 10 7.35 -0.62 6.82
CA TYR A 10 6.08 -1.12 6.31
C TYR A 10 5.98 -2.65 6.35
N LYS A 11 6.98 -3.40 5.86
CA LYS A 11 6.99 -4.87 5.92
C LYS A 11 6.99 -5.38 7.35
N PHE A 12 7.69 -4.68 8.22
CA PHE A 12 7.77 -5.00 9.63
C PHE A 12 6.43 -4.77 10.32
N TYR A 13 5.75 -3.66 10.00
CA TYR A 13 4.39 -3.38 10.43
C TYR A 13 3.40 -4.47 9.98
N GLN A 14 3.42 -4.83 8.69
CA GLN A 14 2.54 -5.88 8.16
C GLN A 14 2.77 -7.23 8.81
N PHE A 15 4.00 -7.56 9.16
CA PHE A 15 4.29 -8.79 9.90
C PHE A 15 3.60 -8.80 11.26
N TRP A 16 3.81 -7.76 12.08
CA TRP A 16 3.23 -7.69 13.42
C TRP A 16 1.72 -7.57 13.40
N LEU A 17 1.18 -6.86 12.43
CA LEU A 17 -0.26 -6.74 12.25
C LEU A 17 -0.94 -8.09 11.90
N ASN A 18 -0.21 -9.02 11.29
CA ASN A 18 -0.73 -10.31 10.84
C ASN A 18 -0.42 -11.49 11.77
N VAL A 19 0.20 -11.27 12.93
CA VAL A 19 0.38 -12.34 13.92
C VAL A 19 -0.97 -12.78 14.47
N SER A 20 -1.05 -14.02 14.93
CA SER A 20 -2.27 -14.57 15.55
C SER A 20 -2.61 -13.83 16.84
N ASP A 21 -3.86 -13.85 17.27
CA ASP A 21 -4.28 -13.22 18.53
C ASP A 21 -3.54 -13.82 19.73
N ALA A 22 -3.34 -15.14 19.72
CA ALA A 22 -2.59 -15.84 20.76
C ALA A 22 -1.11 -15.42 20.81
N ASP A 23 -0.48 -15.24 19.64
CA ASP A 23 0.90 -14.77 19.56
C ASP A 23 0.99 -13.30 19.95
N ALA A 24 0.06 -12.45 19.52
CA ALA A 24 0.03 -11.04 19.91
C ALA A 24 -0.06 -10.88 21.44
N ALA A 25 -0.93 -11.63 22.11
CA ALA A 25 -1.08 -11.63 23.57
C ALA A 25 0.18 -12.10 24.30
N LYS A 26 0.96 -13.01 23.69
CA LYS A 26 2.24 -13.45 24.21
C LYS A 26 3.36 -12.43 23.96
N TYR A 27 3.46 -11.96 22.71
CA TYR A 27 4.57 -11.12 22.29
C TYR A 27 4.50 -9.72 22.89
N ILE A 28 3.31 -9.16 23.15
CA ILE A 28 3.19 -7.87 23.79
C ILE A 28 3.83 -7.85 25.20
N LYS A 29 3.77 -8.99 25.92
CA LYS A 29 4.39 -9.17 27.23
C LYS A 29 5.91 -9.35 27.18
N ILE A 30 6.44 -9.75 26.03
CA ILE A 30 7.88 -10.08 25.86
C ILE A 30 8.63 -8.90 25.24
N PHE A 31 8.02 -8.23 24.25
CA PHE A 31 8.69 -7.28 23.39
C PHE A 31 8.35 -5.83 23.69
N THR A 32 7.49 -5.53 24.67
CA THR A 32 7.14 -4.16 25.02
C THR A 32 7.42 -3.88 26.51
N ALA A 33 7.56 -2.59 26.82
CA ALA A 33 7.71 -2.12 28.20
C ALA A 33 6.37 -1.66 28.82
N LEU A 34 5.23 -2.08 28.23
CA LEU A 34 3.90 -1.73 28.71
C LEU A 34 3.64 -2.33 30.10
N SER A 35 2.93 -1.60 30.92
CA SER A 35 2.50 -2.06 32.23
C SER A 35 1.48 -3.21 32.12
N ARG A 36 1.35 -3.98 33.21
CA ARG A 36 0.35 -5.04 33.28
C ARG A 36 -1.09 -4.53 33.10
N GLU A 37 -1.34 -3.31 33.56
CA GLU A 37 -2.65 -2.66 33.46
C GLU A 37 -2.97 -2.29 32.00
N GLU A 38 -2.02 -1.69 31.29
CA GLU A 38 -2.17 -1.37 29.86
C GLU A 38 -2.39 -2.63 29.02
N ILE A 39 -1.60 -3.69 29.26
CA ILE A 39 -1.76 -4.98 28.57
C ILE A 39 -3.14 -5.57 28.86
N GLY A 40 -3.59 -5.54 30.13
CA GLY A 40 -4.90 -6.04 30.52
C GLY A 40 -6.06 -5.29 29.84
N ALA A 41 -5.95 -3.97 29.69
CA ALA A 41 -6.93 -3.16 28.95
C ALA A 41 -6.98 -3.55 27.46
N LEU A 42 -5.82 -3.73 26.83
CA LEU A 42 -5.72 -4.17 25.43
C LEU A 42 -6.27 -5.59 25.21
N GLU A 43 -6.04 -6.51 26.15
CA GLU A 43 -6.61 -7.87 26.10
C GLU A 43 -8.16 -7.84 26.20
N GLN A 44 -8.72 -6.95 27.02
CA GLN A 44 -10.17 -6.75 27.10
C GLN A 44 -10.74 -6.13 25.80
N GLU A 45 -10.05 -5.13 25.25
CA GLU A 45 -10.43 -4.54 23.96
C GLU A 45 -10.39 -5.56 22.82
N GLN A 46 -9.34 -6.38 22.80
CA GLN A 46 -9.21 -7.48 21.82
C GLN A 46 -10.35 -8.48 21.95
N ALA A 47 -10.75 -8.84 23.16
CA ALA A 47 -11.86 -9.77 23.39
C ALA A 47 -13.22 -9.17 22.98
N ALA A 48 -13.41 -7.88 23.15
CA ALA A 48 -14.63 -7.17 22.76
C ALA A 48 -14.75 -6.98 21.24
N ALA A 49 -13.64 -6.70 20.56
CA ALA A 49 -13.62 -6.40 19.13
C ALA A 49 -12.36 -6.97 18.42
N PRO A 50 -12.24 -8.31 18.26
CA PRO A 50 -11.04 -8.95 17.70
C PRO A 50 -10.70 -8.48 16.29
N HIS A 51 -11.71 -8.10 15.49
CA HIS A 51 -11.54 -7.62 14.12
C HIS A 51 -10.80 -6.29 14.03
N LEU A 52 -10.76 -5.49 15.10
CA LEU A 52 -10.01 -4.22 15.16
C LEU A 52 -8.51 -4.43 15.42
N ARG A 53 -8.12 -5.61 15.91
CA ARG A 53 -6.72 -6.01 16.18
C ARG A 53 -5.95 -5.03 17.08
N PRO A 54 -6.49 -4.60 18.26
CA PRO A 54 -5.82 -3.63 19.11
C PRO A 54 -4.48 -4.13 19.64
N LEU A 55 -4.37 -5.41 20.04
CA LEU A 55 -3.11 -6.01 20.50
C LEU A 55 -2.03 -5.96 19.41
N GLN A 56 -2.34 -6.37 18.17
CA GLN A 56 -1.40 -6.37 17.07
C GLN A 56 -0.95 -4.96 16.70
N LYS A 57 -1.88 -4.02 16.68
CA LYS A 57 -1.58 -2.59 16.38
C LYS A 57 -0.65 -2.00 17.43
N ARG A 58 -0.95 -2.18 18.71
CA ARG A 58 -0.10 -1.67 19.79
C ARG A 58 1.27 -2.35 19.80
N LEU A 59 1.31 -3.66 19.62
CA LEU A 59 2.55 -4.42 19.50
C LEU A 59 3.42 -3.89 18.35
N ALA A 60 2.83 -3.69 17.17
CA ALA A 60 3.52 -3.14 16.02
C ALA A 60 4.04 -1.73 16.30
N GLN A 61 3.26 -0.88 16.94
CA GLN A 61 3.65 0.47 17.33
C GLN A 61 4.90 0.46 18.21
N GLU A 62 4.86 -0.29 19.32
CA GLU A 62 5.97 -0.35 20.28
C GLU A 62 7.26 -0.85 19.62
N ILE A 63 7.16 -1.96 18.87
CA ILE A 63 8.35 -2.57 18.29
C ILE A 63 8.94 -1.72 17.16
N ILE A 64 8.10 -1.13 16.29
CA ILE A 64 8.59 -0.31 15.19
C ILE A 64 9.21 0.98 15.72
N THR A 65 8.57 1.63 16.68
CA THR A 65 9.12 2.84 17.30
C THR A 65 10.47 2.56 17.97
N MET A 66 10.64 1.37 18.55
CA MET A 66 11.90 0.97 19.19
C MET A 66 13.00 0.62 18.20
N VAL A 67 12.67 -0.06 17.08
CA VAL A 67 13.66 -0.59 16.12
C VAL A 67 13.98 0.41 15.01
N HIS A 68 13.02 1.23 14.61
CA HIS A 68 13.13 2.26 13.60
C HIS A 68 12.90 3.64 14.24
N SER A 69 11.72 4.23 14.02
CA SER A 69 11.31 5.51 14.63
C SER A 69 9.80 5.61 14.76
N ALA A 70 9.31 6.63 15.49
CA ALA A 70 7.88 6.95 15.53
C ALA A 70 7.36 7.40 14.16
N GLU A 71 8.16 8.18 13.42
CA GLU A 71 7.83 8.65 12.07
C GLU A 71 7.70 7.46 11.10
N ASP A 72 8.63 6.50 11.17
CA ASP A 72 8.55 5.26 10.37
C ASP A 72 7.30 4.43 10.68
N TYR A 73 6.86 4.41 11.93
CA TYR A 73 5.61 3.76 12.31
C TYR A 73 4.41 4.47 11.66
N GLU A 74 4.33 5.79 11.77
CA GLU A 74 3.24 6.57 11.17
C GLU A 74 3.20 6.38 9.65
N MET A 75 4.34 6.45 8.98
CA MET A 75 4.45 6.16 7.54
C MET A 75 4.00 4.73 7.18
N ALA A 76 4.35 3.74 7.99
CA ALA A 76 3.93 2.36 7.75
C ALA A 76 2.42 2.15 7.93
N VAL A 77 1.81 2.84 8.90
CA VAL A 77 0.35 2.85 9.12
C VAL A 77 -0.35 3.52 7.94
N GLU A 78 0.12 4.69 7.51
CA GLU A 78 -0.45 5.41 6.36
C GLU A 78 -0.33 4.59 5.08
N ALA A 79 0.83 3.98 4.83
CA ALA A 79 1.04 3.04 3.73
C ALA A 79 0.07 1.86 3.75
N SER A 80 -0.18 1.29 4.93
CA SER A 80 -1.17 0.22 5.11
C SER A 80 -2.59 0.69 4.80
N HIS A 81 -2.96 1.90 5.22
CA HIS A 81 -4.25 2.50 4.88
C HIS A 81 -4.41 2.73 3.38
N ILE A 82 -3.33 3.07 2.67
CA ILE A 82 -3.35 3.25 1.22
C ILE A 82 -3.60 1.92 0.51
N LEU A 83 -2.94 0.85 0.92
CA LEU A 83 -3.11 -0.45 0.28
C LEU A 83 -4.45 -1.11 0.59
N PHE A 84 -4.87 -1.08 1.85
CA PHE A 84 -6.01 -1.86 2.33
C PHE A 84 -7.22 -1.01 2.70
N GLY A 85 -7.08 0.30 2.76
CA GLY A 85 -8.12 1.25 3.13
C GLY A 85 -8.70 2.02 1.94
N GLN A 86 -9.49 3.03 2.26
CA GLN A 86 -10.09 3.99 1.32
C GLN A 86 -9.17 5.21 1.11
N ALA A 87 -7.86 4.99 1.00
CA ALA A 87 -6.95 6.10 0.75
C ALA A 87 -7.27 6.79 -0.57
N THR A 88 -7.27 8.10 -0.55
CA THR A 88 -7.50 8.94 -1.71
C THR A 88 -6.21 9.14 -2.50
N SER A 89 -6.34 9.58 -3.75
CA SER A 89 -5.22 10.01 -4.59
C SER A 89 -4.33 11.07 -3.90
N GLU A 90 -4.93 11.94 -3.09
CA GLU A 90 -4.20 12.98 -2.35
C GLU A 90 -3.24 12.40 -1.30
N THR A 91 -3.63 11.30 -0.65
CA THR A 91 -2.75 10.63 0.32
C THR A 91 -1.55 10.01 -0.38
N LEU A 92 -1.74 9.41 -1.56
CA LEU A 92 -0.65 8.89 -2.38
C LEU A 92 0.36 9.97 -2.81
N LYS A 93 -0.10 11.17 -3.10
CA LYS A 93 0.78 12.29 -3.50
C LYS A 93 1.68 12.80 -2.38
N LYS A 94 1.34 12.53 -1.12
CA LYS A 94 2.10 12.97 0.06
C LYS A 94 3.19 11.98 0.50
N ILE A 95 3.15 10.75 -0.01
CA ILE A 95 4.11 9.71 0.38
C ILE A 95 5.43 9.97 -0.35
N ASP A 96 6.53 9.84 0.37
CA ASP A 96 7.87 9.88 -0.22
C ASP A 96 8.16 8.65 -1.09
N GLU A 97 9.16 8.78 -1.97
CA GLU A 97 9.54 7.74 -2.93
C GLU A 97 9.95 6.42 -2.24
N ALA A 98 10.69 6.51 -1.15
CA ALA A 98 11.21 5.33 -0.44
C ALA A 98 10.05 4.53 0.17
N THR A 99 9.10 5.20 0.80
CA THR A 99 7.89 4.60 1.34
C THR A 99 7.02 4.01 0.22
N LEU A 100 6.81 4.73 -0.88
CA LEU A 100 6.05 4.23 -2.04
C LEU A 100 6.66 2.93 -2.56
N LEU A 101 7.97 2.88 -2.79
CA LEU A 101 8.65 1.68 -3.28
C LEU A 101 8.62 0.53 -2.28
N SER A 102 8.73 0.82 -0.99
CA SER A 102 8.61 -0.18 0.07
C SER A 102 7.22 -0.81 0.13
N VAL A 103 6.18 0.02 0.02
CA VAL A 103 4.77 -0.41 0.01
C VAL A 103 4.48 -1.33 -1.17
N PHE A 104 5.00 -0.96 -2.36
CA PHE A 104 4.79 -1.71 -3.60
C PHE A 104 5.94 -2.66 -3.95
N GLU A 105 6.78 -3.00 -2.97
CA GLU A 105 7.83 -4.00 -3.16
C GLU A 105 7.23 -5.38 -3.49
N GLY A 106 7.69 -5.98 -4.59
CA GLY A 106 7.16 -7.25 -5.11
C GLY A 106 5.92 -7.12 -6.00
N VAL A 107 5.41 -5.91 -6.19
CA VAL A 107 4.37 -5.62 -7.19
C VAL A 107 5.02 -5.59 -8.59
N PRO A 108 4.38 -6.13 -9.64
CA PRO A 108 4.91 -6.03 -11.00
C PRO A 108 5.17 -4.57 -11.39
N GLN A 109 6.36 -4.31 -11.94
CA GLN A 109 6.80 -2.98 -12.34
C GLN A 109 7.01 -2.93 -13.85
N PHE A 110 6.61 -1.81 -14.47
CA PHE A 110 6.78 -1.57 -15.90
C PHE A 110 7.41 -0.21 -16.13
N GLU A 111 8.33 -0.12 -17.08
CA GLU A 111 8.91 1.14 -17.51
C GLU A 111 8.08 1.74 -18.63
N ILE A 112 7.82 3.04 -18.56
CA ILE A 112 7.07 3.80 -19.55
C ILE A 112 7.84 5.05 -19.93
N SER A 113 7.67 5.53 -21.18
CA SER A 113 8.32 6.74 -21.64
C SER A 113 7.69 7.98 -21.01
N ARG A 114 8.54 8.83 -20.44
CA ARG A 114 8.13 10.13 -19.89
C ARG A 114 7.64 11.09 -20.97
N ASP A 115 8.26 11.03 -22.16
CA ASP A 115 7.88 11.89 -23.28
C ASP A 115 6.50 11.52 -23.83
N GLU A 116 6.18 10.22 -23.91
CA GLU A 116 4.85 9.76 -24.31
C GLU A 116 3.78 10.18 -23.28
N LEU A 117 4.10 10.13 -21.98
CA LEU A 117 3.22 10.65 -20.94
C LEU A 117 3.04 12.17 -21.03
N ALA A 118 4.10 12.92 -21.31
CA ALA A 118 4.03 14.36 -21.46
C ALA A 118 3.16 14.78 -22.67
N ALA A 119 3.19 13.98 -23.73
CA ALA A 119 2.34 14.16 -24.91
C ALA A 119 0.86 13.76 -24.66
N GLY A 120 0.60 13.04 -23.57
CA GLY A 120 -0.71 12.47 -23.25
C GLY A 120 -0.93 11.12 -23.96
N ILE A 121 -1.07 10.05 -23.18
CA ILE A 121 -1.32 8.70 -23.67
C ILE A 121 -2.71 8.23 -23.24
N LYS A 122 -3.40 7.49 -24.08
CA LYS A 122 -4.68 6.88 -23.70
C LYS A 122 -4.46 5.80 -22.66
N ALA A 123 -5.29 5.76 -21.62
CA ALA A 123 -5.20 4.78 -20.54
C ALA A 123 -5.21 3.34 -21.06
N VAL A 124 -6.00 3.07 -22.11
CA VAL A 124 -6.03 1.75 -22.73
C VAL A 124 -4.70 1.37 -23.37
N ASP A 125 -4.04 2.27 -24.08
CA ASP A 125 -2.76 1.98 -24.73
C ASP A 125 -1.64 1.87 -23.67
N LEU A 126 -1.68 2.73 -22.66
CA LEU A 126 -0.77 2.67 -21.51
C LEU A 126 -0.83 1.31 -20.79
N CYS A 127 -2.04 0.83 -20.49
CA CYS A 127 -2.22 -0.39 -19.68
C CYS A 127 -2.17 -1.70 -20.47
N THR A 128 -2.18 -1.65 -21.81
CA THR A 128 -2.13 -2.86 -22.66
C THR A 128 -0.88 -2.97 -23.48
N GLU A 129 -0.46 -1.88 -24.13
CA GLU A 129 0.67 -1.89 -25.06
C GLU A 129 2.00 -1.52 -24.39
N LYS A 130 1.98 -0.53 -23.47
CA LYS A 130 3.20 -0.07 -22.80
C LYS A 130 3.48 -0.82 -21.50
N ALA A 131 2.46 -1.03 -20.70
CA ALA A 131 2.53 -1.84 -19.51
C ALA A 131 1.52 -2.99 -19.65
N ALA A 132 2.00 -4.22 -19.62
CA ALA A 132 1.17 -5.42 -19.78
C ALA A 132 0.28 -5.69 -18.54
N VAL A 133 -0.43 -4.67 -18.08
CA VAL A 133 -1.40 -4.75 -16.97
C VAL A 133 -2.60 -5.57 -17.41
N PHE A 134 -3.04 -5.40 -18.65
CA PHE A 134 -4.13 -6.17 -19.25
C PHE A 134 -3.65 -6.90 -20.49
N PRO A 135 -4.10 -8.14 -20.73
CA PRO A 135 -3.71 -8.92 -21.91
C PRO A 135 -4.38 -8.42 -23.19
N SER A 136 -5.46 -7.62 -23.09
CA SER A 136 -6.14 -7.06 -24.27
C SER A 136 -6.94 -5.80 -23.93
N LYS A 137 -7.12 -4.94 -24.95
CA LYS A 137 -7.97 -3.74 -24.86
C LYS A 137 -9.43 -4.09 -24.51
N GLY A 138 -9.92 -5.23 -25.01
CA GLY A 138 -11.28 -5.69 -24.72
C GLY A 138 -11.48 -6.08 -23.26
N GLU A 139 -10.50 -6.73 -22.65
CA GLU A 139 -10.56 -7.07 -21.21
C GLU A 139 -10.50 -5.82 -20.34
N MET A 140 -9.60 -4.89 -20.65
CA MET A 140 -9.54 -3.61 -19.95
C MET A 140 -10.86 -2.85 -20.05
N ARG A 141 -11.48 -2.76 -21.24
CA ARG A 141 -12.76 -2.08 -21.43
C ARG A 141 -13.86 -2.67 -20.53
N LYS A 142 -13.98 -4.00 -20.49
CA LYS A 142 -14.96 -4.67 -19.61
C LYS A 142 -14.69 -4.38 -18.13
N MET A 143 -13.40 -4.37 -17.73
CA MET A 143 -13.02 -4.11 -16.35
C MET A 143 -13.31 -2.66 -15.96
N VAL A 144 -13.04 -1.68 -16.83
CA VAL A 144 -13.36 -0.26 -16.61
C VAL A 144 -14.88 -0.06 -16.47
N GLN A 145 -15.69 -0.66 -17.37
CA GLN A 145 -17.15 -0.59 -17.29
C GLN A 145 -17.70 -1.14 -15.97
N ASN A 146 -17.04 -2.14 -15.39
CA ASN A 146 -17.38 -2.70 -14.09
C ASN A 146 -16.77 -1.93 -12.90
N GLY A 147 -16.12 -0.78 -13.14
CA GLY A 147 -15.46 0.03 -12.11
C GLY A 147 -14.28 -0.68 -11.43
N GLY A 148 -13.65 -1.64 -12.12
CA GLY A 148 -12.58 -2.46 -11.60
C GLY A 148 -11.17 -1.95 -11.92
N VAL A 149 -11.03 -0.75 -12.49
CA VAL A 149 -9.71 -0.15 -12.79
C VAL A 149 -9.59 1.20 -12.11
N SER A 150 -8.46 1.43 -11.47
CA SER A 150 -8.12 2.74 -10.91
C SER A 150 -6.68 3.10 -11.25
N ILE A 151 -6.43 4.39 -11.46
CA ILE A 151 -5.10 4.97 -11.59
C ILE A 151 -4.90 5.90 -10.40
N ASN A 152 -3.81 5.71 -9.65
CA ASN A 152 -3.53 6.44 -8.40
C ASN A 152 -4.72 6.45 -7.43
N LYS A 153 -5.44 5.32 -7.31
CA LYS A 153 -6.66 5.15 -6.50
C LYS A 153 -7.89 5.93 -7.02
N GLU A 154 -7.78 6.69 -8.07
CA GLU A 154 -8.92 7.29 -8.75
C GLU A 154 -9.51 6.30 -9.74
N LYS A 155 -10.83 6.09 -9.69
CA LYS A 155 -11.52 5.20 -10.63
C LYS A 155 -11.39 5.73 -12.04
N LEU A 156 -10.97 4.85 -12.94
CA LEU A 156 -10.99 5.14 -14.37
C LEU A 156 -12.41 4.93 -14.90
N ASN A 157 -13.10 6.02 -15.26
CA ASN A 157 -14.47 5.97 -15.74
C ASN A 157 -14.54 5.72 -17.25
N GLU A 158 -13.52 6.18 -17.99
CA GLU A 158 -13.41 6.04 -19.44
C GLU A 158 -12.14 5.27 -19.79
N PHE A 159 -12.27 4.20 -20.60
CA PHE A 159 -11.14 3.34 -20.93
C PHE A 159 -10.10 4.03 -21.84
N ASP A 160 -10.50 5.07 -22.55
CA ASP A 160 -9.68 5.89 -23.45
C ASP A 160 -9.34 7.27 -22.88
N ALA A 161 -9.57 7.49 -21.59
CA ALA A 161 -9.15 8.70 -20.90
C ALA A 161 -7.64 8.96 -21.14
N THR A 162 -7.29 10.23 -21.30
CA THR A 162 -5.90 10.63 -21.49
C THR A 162 -5.21 10.75 -20.13
N ILE A 163 -4.07 10.10 -20.02
CA ILE A 163 -3.17 10.17 -18.85
C ILE A 163 -1.94 10.95 -19.28
N ASP A 164 -1.58 11.94 -18.50
CA ASP A 164 -0.43 12.80 -18.74
C ASP A 164 0.53 12.84 -17.55
N ALA A 165 1.60 13.61 -17.66
CA ALA A 165 2.64 13.70 -16.64
C ALA A 165 2.16 14.31 -15.31
N SER A 166 0.99 15.01 -15.28
CA SER A 166 0.43 15.56 -14.04
C SER A 166 -0.10 14.48 -13.10
N ALA A 167 -0.39 13.29 -13.64
CA ALA A 167 -0.81 12.14 -12.87
C ALA A 167 0.36 11.44 -12.13
N LEU A 168 1.62 11.79 -12.41
CA LEU A 168 2.77 11.13 -11.80
C LEU A 168 2.88 11.43 -10.29
N LEU A 169 2.95 10.37 -9.50
CA LEU A 169 3.33 10.41 -8.08
C LEU A 169 4.84 10.64 -8.00
N ASN A 170 5.28 11.56 -7.14
CA ASN A 170 6.70 11.96 -7.01
C ASN A 170 7.36 12.30 -8.37
N GLY A 171 6.57 12.74 -9.37
CA GLY A 171 7.04 13.04 -10.71
C GLY A 171 7.59 11.85 -11.49
N LYS A 172 7.36 10.59 -11.07
CA LYS A 172 8.02 9.41 -11.62
C LYS A 172 7.13 8.15 -11.68
N TYR A 173 6.12 8.02 -10.85
CA TYR A 173 5.38 6.77 -10.68
C TYR A 173 3.89 6.93 -11.00
N LEU A 174 3.31 5.89 -11.62
CA LEU A 174 1.87 5.72 -11.73
C LEU A 174 1.47 4.38 -11.09
N LEU A 175 0.47 4.41 -10.24
CA LEU A 175 -0.09 3.21 -9.62
C LEU A 175 -1.35 2.79 -10.38
N VAL A 176 -1.31 1.65 -11.03
CA VAL A 176 -2.48 1.05 -11.68
C VAL A 176 -3.02 -0.07 -10.81
N GLN A 177 -4.32 -0.05 -10.54
CA GLN A 177 -5.01 -1.09 -9.81
C GLN A 177 -6.00 -1.81 -10.72
N ARG A 178 -5.88 -3.14 -10.81
CA ARG A 178 -6.78 -4.04 -11.53
C ARG A 178 -7.57 -4.90 -10.54
N GLY A 179 -8.86 -4.62 -10.41
CA GLY A 179 -9.71 -5.24 -9.39
C GLY A 179 -9.36 -4.78 -7.99
N LYS A 180 -9.66 -5.60 -6.98
CA LYS A 180 -9.52 -5.22 -5.56
C LYS A 180 -8.11 -5.36 -5.00
N LYS A 181 -7.28 -6.25 -5.57
CA LYS A 181 -6.02 -6.70 -4.94
C LYS A 181 -4.78 -6.62 -5.83
N ASN A 182 -4.93 -6.43 -7.14
CA ASN A 182 -3.79 -6.46 -8.05
C ASN A 182 -3.32 -5.04 -8.34
N TYR A 183 -2.11 -4.75 -7.93
CA TYR A 183 -1.44 -3.47 -8.14
C TYR A 183 -0.29 -3.64 -9.11
N PHE A 184 -0.03 -2.60 -9.89
CA PHE A 184 1.06 -2.51 -10.85
C PHE A 184 1.67 -1.13 -10.74
N LEU A 185 3.00 -1.05 -10.67
CA LEU A 185 3.72 0.22 -10.58
C LEU A 185 4.37 0.52 -11.93
N LEU A 186 4.00 1.62 -12.55
CA LEU A 186 4.59 2.12 -13.78
C LEU A 186 5.62 3.19 -13.44
N ILE A 187 6.81 3.10 -14.00
CA ILE A 187 7.94 3.98 -13.74
C ILE A 187 8.24 4.78 -14.99
N ALA A 188 8.06 6.09 -14.93
CA ALA A 188 8.38 7.01 -16.02
C ALA A 188 9.90 7.29 -16.06
N LYS A 189 10.51 6.92 -17.16
CA LYS A 189 11.92 7.17 -17.48
C LYS A 189 12.08 8.11 -18.65
#